data_04d7f96c4f367e847083d41b04e854ab
#
_entry.id   04d7f96c4f367e847083d41b04e854ab
#
_cell.length_a   1.000
_cell.length_b   1.000
_cell.length_c   1.000
_cell.angle_alpha   90.00
_cell.angle_beta   90.00
_cell.angle_gamma   90.00
#
_symmetry.space_group_name_H-M   'P 1'
#
loop_
_entity.id
_entity.type
_entity.pdbx_description
1 polymer ?
#
loop_
_entity_poly.entity_id
_entity_poly.type
_entity_poly.pdbx_seq_one_letter_code
_entity_poly.pdbx_strand_id
1 'polypeptide(L)'
;IKHFQSLFSIIYFLPEMERLFVSTPSSRRNFLDRLIFTFNKKYNSVINSYKKAVNERNILLKNITYDENWIKTVEDSIIKFGSIIYKSRENQVQIINAILNTLNIAANFSHNFHLKINDNFLEKNFQIYENSELYSSIMKNNRRIDCIARGCTVGPHLSDLSGYSLANNLNVNQFSTG
;
A
#
# COMPACT_ATOMS: atom_id res chain seq x y z
N ILE A 1 9.49 16.79 -19.50
CA ILE A 1 9.65 15.72 -18.50
C ILE A 1 8.44 14.76 -18.50
N LYS A 2 7.18 15.24 -18.38
CA LYS A 2 5.97 14.37 -18.36
C LYS A 2 5.82 13.53 -19.65
N HIS A 3 6.15 14.07 -20.81
CA HIS A 3 6.06 13.35 -22.08
C HIS A 3 7.13 12.23 -22.17
N PHE A 4 8.32 12.45 -21.63
CA PHE A 4 9.38 11.43 -21.59
C PHE A 4 9.01 10.26 -20.68
N GLN A 5 8.38 10.52 -19.54
CA GLN A 5 7.91 9.50 -18.60
C GLN A 5 6.78 8.61 -19.15
N SER A 6 6.06 9.07 -20.20
CA SER A 6 5.04 8.24 -20.86
C SER A 6 5.64 7.22 -21.84
N LEU A 7 6.84 7.46 -22.35
CA LEU A 7 7.50 6.63 -23.37
C LEU A 7 8.36 5.51 -22.77
N PHE A 8 8.95 5.75 -21.60
CA PHE A 8 9.90 4.81 -21.00
C PHE A 8 9.51 4.47 -19.57
N SER A 9 9.68 3.19 -19.22
CA SER A 9 9.65 2.68 -17.84
C SER A 9 11.03 2.17 -17.49
N ILE A 10 11.67 2.80 -16.49
CA ILE A 10 12.99 2.39 -16.02
C ILE A 10 12.83 1.76 -14.65
N ILE A 11 13.23 0.50 -14.54
CA ILE A 11 13.44 -0.19 -13.26
C ILE A 11 14.95 -0.26 -13.07
N TYR A 12 15.41 0.23 -11.95
CA TYR A 12 16.82 0.12 -11.55
C TYR A 12 16.90 -0.58 -10.21
N PHE A 13 17.90 -1.42 -10.05
CA PHE A 13 18.23 -2.08 -8.80
C PHE A 13 19.39 -1.31 -8.16
N LEU A 14 19.19 -0.86 -6.92
CA LEU A 14 20.23 -0.24 -6.11
C LEU A 14 20.68 -1.27 -5.04
N PRO A 15 21.95 -1.22 -4.57
CA PRO A 15 22.42 -2.09 -3.49
C PRO A 15 21.54 -2.03 -2.25
N GLU A 16 20.97 -0.87 -1.92
CA GLU A 16 20.06 -0.71 -0.79
C GLU A 16 18.76 -1.51 -0.95
N MET A 17 18.39 -1.87 -2.17
CA MET A 17 17.18 -2.68 -2.45
C MET A 17 17.36 -4.16 -2.09
N GLU A 18 18.59 -4.66 -2.00
CA GLU A 18 18.87 -6.01 -1.48
C GLU A 18 18.39 -6.15 -0.03
N ARG A 19 18.36 -5.04 0.70
CA ARG A 19 17.91 -4.98 2.10
C ARG A 19 16.46 -4.51 2.24
N LEU A 20 15.63 -4.66 1.20
CA LEU A 20 14.25 -4.15 1.19
C LEU A 20 13.44 -4.61 2.40
N PHE A 21 13.49 -5.88 2.73
CA PHE A 21 12.69 -6.45 3.83
C PHE A 21 13.24 -6.11 5.23
N VAL A 22 14.48 -5.64 5.33
CA VAL A 22 15.06 -5.11 6.57
C VAL A 22 14.85 -3.60 6.71
N SER A 23 14.41 -2.93 5.63
CA SER A 23 14.16 -1.49 5.59
C SER A 23 12.82 -1.11 6.27
N THR A 24 12.46 0.16 6.20
CA THR A 24 11.21 0.66 6.80
C THR A 24 9.96 0.23 5.99
N PRO A 25 8.79 0.11 6.63
CA PRO A 25 7.52 -0.12 5.92
C PRO A 25 7.26 0.89 4.79
N SER A 26 7.66 2.14 4.96
CA SER A 26 7.55 3.17 3.94
C SER A 26 8.39 2.87 2.70
N SER A 27 9.62 2.36 2.89
CA SER A 27 10.49 1.96 1.79
C SER A 27 9.91 0.78 1.00
N ARG A 28 9.35 -0.21 1.72
CA ARG A 28 8.69 -1.36 1.10
C ARG A 28 7.45 -0.96 0.29
N ARG A 29 6.61 -0.06 0.84
CA ARG A 29 5.47 0.51 0.09
C ARG A 29 5.93 1.24 -1.16
N ASN A 30 6.93 2.10 -1.03
CA ASN A 30 7.47 2.87 -2.17
C ASN A 30 8.04 1.96 -3.26
N PHE A 31 8.67 0.85 -2.90
CA PHE A 31 9.13 -0.16 -3.85
C PHE A 31 7.97 -0.78 -4.64
N LEU A 32 6.93 -1.26 -3.93
CA LEU A 32 5.75 -1.84 -4.55
C LEU A 32 5.02 -0.82 -5.46
N ASP A 33 4.86 0.41 -4.98
CA ASP A 33 4.21 1.49 -5.73
C ASP A 33 5.01 1.86 -7.00
N ARG A 34 6.34 1.79 -6.98
CA ARG A 34 7.17 1.95 -8.17
C ARG A 34 6.94 0.86 -9.19
N LEU A 35 6.87 -0.40 -8.76
CA LEU A 35 6.58 -1.51 -9.67
C LEU A 35 5.23 -1.28 -10.36
N ILE A 36 4.19 -0.94 -9.60
CA ILE A 36 2.87 -0.65 -10.17
C ILE A 36 2.94 0.51 -11.16
N PHE A 37 3.67 1.57 -10.84
CA PHE A 37 3.82 2.73 -11.70
C PHE A 37 4.48 2.40 -13.05
N THR A 38 5.35 1.40 -13.13
CA THR A 38 5.98 1.00 -14.42
C THR A 38 4.95 0.54 -15.44
N PHE A 39 3.89 -0.13 -14.98
CA PHE A 39 2.80 -0.65 -15.82
C PHE A 39 1.62 0.31 -15.92
N ASN A 40 1.37 1.11 -14.88
CA ASN A 40 0.27 2.06 -14.84
C ASN A 40 0.73 3.47 -14.49
N LYS A 41 1.01 4.27 -15.52
CA LYS A 41 1.50 5.66 -15.36
C LYS A 41 0.54 6.58 -14.60
N LYS A 42 -0.77 6.26 -14.57
CA LYS A 42 -1.78 7.04 -13.83
C LYS A 42 -1.71 6.77 -12.33
N TYR A 43 -1.10 5.67 -11.90
CA TYR A 43 -1.05 5.27 -10.50
C TYR A 43 -0.39 6.33 -9.60
N ASN A 44 0.64 7.02 -10.08
CA ASN A 44 1.29 8.09 -9.31
C ASN A 44 0.33 9.25 -8.99
N SER A 45 -0.57 9.59 -9.91
CA SER A 45 -1.60 10.61 -9.65
C SER A 45 -2.60 10.15 -8.59
N VAL A 46 -2.93 8.86 -8.55
CA VAL A 46 -3.81 8.27 -7.52
C VAL A 46 -3.15 8.37 -6.14
N ILE A 47 -1.86 7.98 -6.02
CA ILE A 47 -1.10 8.10 -4.77
C ILE A 47 -1.06 9.56 -4.27
N ASN A 48 -0.79 10.52 -5.18
CA ASN A 48 -0.70 11.92 -4.82
C ASN A 48 -2.06 12.48 -4.38
N SER A 49 -3.15 12.12 -5.08
CA SER A 49 -4.51 12.52 -4.71
C SER A 49 -4.92 11.93 -3.36
N TYR A 50 -4.58 10.66 -3.10
CA TYR A 50 -4.79 10.02 -1.81
C TYR A 50 -4.06 10.76 -0.68
N LYS A 51 -2.75 11.00 -0.84
CA LYS A 51 -1.94 11.72 0.15
C LYS A 51 -2.47 13.11 0.44
N LYS A 52 -2.90 13.84 -0.60
CA LYS A 52 -3.52 15.16 -0.45
C LYS A 52 -4.80 15.08 0.38
N ALA A 53 -5.70 14.15 0.06
CA ALA A 53 -6.96 13.99 0.78
C ALA A 53 -6.74 13.59 2.26
N VAL A 54 -5.81 12.66 2.54
CA VAL A 54 -5.44 12.29 3.92
C VAL A 54 -4.91 13.49 4.69
N ASN A 55 -4.01 14.28 4.09
CA ASN A 55 -3.47 15.48 4.73
C ASN A 55 -4.55 16.52 5.01
N GLU A 56 -5.44 16.77 4.04
CA GLU A 56 -6.56 17.71 4.18
C GLU A 56 -7.52 17.27 5.30
N ARG A 57 -7.87 15.97 5.36
CA ARG A 57 -8.67 15.42 6.45
C ARG A 57 -7.99 15.62 7.81
N ASN A 58 -6.68 15.37 7.91
CA ASN A 58 -5.93 15.57 9.15
C ASN A 58 -5.93 17.03 9.60
N ILE A 59 -5.91 17.99 8.66
CA ILE A 59 -6.01 19.42 8.97
C ILE A 59 -7.42 19.76 9.47
N LEU A 60 -8.46 19.26 8.80
CA LEU A 60 -9.86 19.52 9.20
C LEU A 60 -10.13 19.00 10.62
N LEU A 61 -9.69 17.78 10.92
CA LEU A 61 -9.91 17.17 12.24
C LEU A 61 -9.14 17.82 13.40
N LYS A 62 -8.16 18.69 13.13
CA LYS A 62 -7.48 19.48 14.17
C LYS A 62 -8.34 20.66 14.65
N ASN A 63 -9.28 21.12 13.85
CA ASN A 63 -10.17 22.20 14.21
C ASN A 63 -11.26 21.69 15.16
N ILE A 64 -11.64 22.52 16.14
CA ILE A 64 -12.72 22.20 17.09
C ILE A 64 -14.05 22.05 16.37
N THR A 65 -14.25 22.83 15.30
CA THR A 65 -15.41 22.80 14.42
C THR A 65 -14.95 22.66 12.98
N TYR A 66 -15.56 21.77 12.22
CA TYR A 66 -15.34 21.60 10.80
C TYR A 66 -16.67 21.41 10.07
N ASP A 67 -16.69 21.74 8.78
CA ASP A 67 -17.86 21.53 7.92
C ASP A 67 -18.04 20.04 7.63
N GLU A 68 -19.19 19.48 8.01
CA GLU A 68 -19.53 18.07 7.81
C GLU A 68 -19.59 17.65 6.35
N ASN A 69 -20.01 18.53 5.45
CA ASN A 69 -20.06 18.26 4.02
C ASN A 69 -18.63 18.24 3.44
N TRP A 70 -17.79 19.15 3.89
CA TRP A 70 -16.41 19.20 3.43
C TRP A 70 -15.63 17.94 3.87
N ILE A 71 -15.67 17.59 5.17
CA ILE A 71 -14.95 16.40 5.62
C ILE A 71 -15.47 15.14 4.95
N LYS A 72 -16.78 15.01 4.71
CA LYS A 72 -17.37 13.91 3.95
C LYS A 72 -16.79 13.83 2.53
N THR A 73 -16.73 14.92 1.80
CA THR A 73 -16.17 14.99 0.44
C THR A 73 -14.69 14.56 0.42
N VAL A 74 -13.93 14.96 1.44
CA VAL A 74 -12.53 14.58 1.58
C VAL A 74 -12.42 13.07 1.90
N GLU A 75 -13.25 12.54 2.80
CA GLU A 75 -13.31 11.12 3.12
C GLU A 75 -13.72 10.27 1.91
N ASP A 76 -14.69 10.70 1.11
CA ASP A 76 -15.07 10.04 -0.15
C ASP A 76 -13.88 9.96 -1.13
N SER A 77 -13.06 11.01 -1.17
CA SER A 77 -11.82 11.03 -1.95
C SER A 77 -10.79 10.03 -1.42
N ILE A 78 -10.63 9.94 -0.09
CA ILE A 78 -9.74 8.96 0.56
C ILE A 78 -10.19 7.54 0.23
N ILE A 79 -11.47 7.25 0.35
CA ILE A 79 -12.06 5.94 0.04
C ILE A 79 -11.81 5.58 -1.41
N LYS A 80 -12.16 6.48 -2.34
CA LYS A 80 -11.98 6.28 -3.77
C LYS A 80 -10.53 5.93 -4.14
N PHE A 81 -9.59 6.78 -3.76
CA PHE A 81 -8.19 6.59 -4.12
C PHE A 81 -7.53 5.48 -3.28
N GLY A 82 -7.90 5.34 -2.02
CA GLY A 82 -7.43 4.27 -1.14
C GLY A 82 -7.81 2.88 -1.66
N SER A 83 -9.04 2.70 -2.12
CA SER A 83 -9.52 1.45 -2.73
C SER A 83 -8.73 1.08 -3.99
N ILE A 84 -8.42 2.07 -4.84
CA ILE A 84 -7.57 1.84 -6.01
C ILE A 84 -6.16 1.39 -5.60
N ILE A 85 -5.59 2.00 -4.57
CA ILE A 85 -4.25 1.65 -4.08
C ILE A 85 -4.23 0.23 -3.53
N TYR A 86 -5.19 -0.14 -2.67
CA TYR A 86 -5.30 -1.49 -2.13
C TYR A 86 -5.38 -2.55 -3.24
N LYS A 87 -6.34 -2.39 -4.14
CA LYS A 87 -6.56 -3.31 -5.26
C LYS A 87 -5.32 -3.42 -6.16
N SER A 88 -4.67 -2.30 -6.45
CA SER A 88 -3.46 -2.30 -7.29
C SER A 88 -2.30 -3.02 -6.63
N ARG A 89 -2.07 -2.82 -5.33
CA ARG A 89 -1.01 -3.48 -4.57
C ARG A 89 -1.26 -4.98 -4.45
N GLU A 90 -2.49 -5.38 -4.13
CA GLU A 90 -2.87 -6.78 -4.02
C GLU A 90 -2.69 -7.51 -5.36
N ASN A 91 -3.17 -6.93 -6.45
CA ASN A 91 -2.96 -7.48 -7.79
C ASN A 91 -1.47 -7.60 -8.15
N GLN A 92 -0.67 -6.58 -7.83
CA GLN A 92 0.78 -6.62 -8.08
C GLN A 92 1.47 -7.73 -7.27
N VAL A 93 1.08 -7.93 -6.02
CA VAL A 93 1.62 -9.01 -5.16
C VAL A 93 1.22 -10.37 -5.73
N GLN A 94 0.00 -10.55 -6.21
CA GLN A 94 -0.44 -11.78 -6.88
C GLN A 94 0.39 -12.08 -8.13
N ILE A 95 0.66 -11.07 -8.97
CA ILE A 95 1.50 -11.21 -10.16
C ILE A 95 2.92 -11.64 -9.76
N ILE A 96 3.53 -11.00 -8.74
CA ILE A 96 4.87 -11.35 -8.28
C ILE A 96 4.89 -12.79 -7.75
N ASN A 97 3.91 -13.17 -6.95
CA ASN A 97 3.82 -14.53 -6.41
C ASN A 97 3.67 -15.60 -7.51
N ALA A 98 2.90 -15.32 -8.56
CA ALA A 98 2.79 -16.20 -9.70
C ALA A 98 4.15 -16.38 -10.43
N ILE A 99 4.91 -15.30 -10.59
CA ILE A 99 6.26 -15.35 -11.18
C ILE A 99 7.22 -16.12 -10.28
N LEU A 100 7.21 -15.85 -8.96
CA LEU A 100 8.04 -16.58 -7.99
C LEU A 100 7.78 -18.08 -8.01
N ASN A 101 6.52 -18.49 -8.06
CA ASN A 101 6.14 -19.90 -8.17
C ASN A 101 6.69 -20.54 -9.46
N THR A 102 6.63 -19.83 -10.58
CA THR A 102 7.18 -20.32 -11.85
C THR A 102 8.69 -20.47 -11.79
N LEU A 103 9.40 -19.51 -11.23
CA LEU A 103 10.85 -19.53 -11.06
C LEU A 103 11.31 -20.63 -10.11
N ASN A 104 10.60 -20.87 -9.02
CA ASN A 104 10.89 -21.94 -8.06
C ASN A 104 10.80 -23.32 -8.71
N ILE A 105 9.79 -23.56 -9.56
CA ILE A 105 9.64 -24.81 -10.29
C ILE A 105 10.80 -24.99 -11.30
N ALA A 106 11.15 -23.93 -12.03
CA ALA A 106 12.15 -24.00 -13.10
C ALA A 106 13.60 -24.15 -12.58
N ALA A 107 13.93 -23.54 -11.43
CA ALA A 107 15.30 -23.44 -10.93
C ALA A 107 15.59 -24.35 -9.73
N ASN A 108 14.62 -25.14 -9.27
CA ASN A 108 14.77 -26.04 -8.10
C ASN A 108 15.32 -25.33 -6.85
N PHE A 109 14.90 -24.06 -6.65
CA PHE A 109 15.31 -23.30 -5.48
C PHE A 109 14.83 -23.99 -4.19
N SER A 110 15.73 -24.12 -3.21
CA SER A 110 15.43 -24.72 -1.91
C SER A 110 14.42 -23.92 -1.07
N HIS A 111 14.13 -22.68 -1.45
CA HIS A 111 13.24 -21.78 -0.72
C HIS A 111 12.16 -21.21 -1.64
N ASN A 112 10.92 -21.61 -1.38
CA ASN A 112 9.73 -21.00 -1.97
C ASN A 112 9.37 -19.74 -1.18
N PHE A 113 9.49 -18.58 -1.81
CA PHE A 113 9.10 -17.30 -1.20
C PHE A 113 7.71 -16.87 -1.66
N HIS A 114 6.99 -16.26 -0.73
CA HIS A 114 5.67 -15.69 -0.96
C HIS A 114 5.59 -14.30 -0.36
N LEU A 115 5.04 -13.35 -1.11
CA LEU A 115 4.81 -11.98 -0.65
C LEU A 115 3.38 -11.83 -0.13
N LYS A 116 3.22 -11.04 0.94
CA LYS A 116 1.92 -10.69 1.53
C LYS A 116 1.88 -9.21 1.89
N ILE A 117 0.72 -8.60 1.73
CA ILE A 117 0.43 -7.29 2.31
C ILE A 117 -0.12 -7.52 3.72
N ASN A 118 0.59 -7.01 4.73
CA ASN A 118 0.13 -6.99 6.11
C ASN A 118 -0.55 -5.64 6.36
N ASP A 119 -1.81 -5.69 6.75
CA ASP A 119 -2.60 -4.51 7.06
C ASP A 119 -3.69 -4.91 8.06
N ASN A 120 -3.55 -4.46 9.29
CA ASN A 120 -4.51 -4.77 10.36
C ASN A 120 -5.94 -4.30 10.04
N PHE A 121 -6.08 -3.28 9.20
CA PHE A 121 -7.38 -2.80 8.77
C PHE A 121 -8.02 -3.74 7.74
N LEU A 122 -7.25 -4.23 6.76
CA LEU A 122 -7.72 -5.24 5.80
C LEU A 122 -7.99 -6.58 6.46
N GLU A 123 -7.18 -6.99 7.43
CA GLU A 123 -7.37 -8.26 8.15
C GLU A 123 -8.69 -8.28 8.94
N LYS A 124 -9.10 -7.14 9.50
CA LYS A 124 -10.37 -6.98 10.22
C LYS A 124 -11.56 -6.76 9.29
N ASN A 125 -11.34 -6.21 8.11
CA ASN A 125 -12.38 -5.79 7.18
C ASN A 125 -12.03 -6.31 5.76
N PHE A 126 -12.14 -7.61 5.57
CA PHE A 126 -11.81 -8.25 4.30
C PHE A 126 -12.52 -7.57 3.13
N GLN A 127 -11.76 -7.25 2.07
CA GLN A 127 -12.26 -6.57 0.86
C GLN A 127 -13.00 -5.24 1.12
N ILE A 128 -12.65 -4.53 2.18
CA ILE A 128 -13.26 -3.23 2.52
C ILE A 128 -13.26 -2.24 1.34
N TYR A 129 -12.24 -2.34 0.47
CA TYR A 129 -12.10 -1.49 -0.71
C TYR A 129 -13.16 -1.76 -1.80
N GLU A 130 -13.94 -2.82 -1.68
CA GLU A 130 -15.10 -3.12 -2.52
C GLU A 130 -16.42 -2.62 -1.89
N ASN A 131 -16.42 -2.31 -0.59
CA ASN A 131 -17.58 -1.82 0.14
C ASN A 131 -17.36 -0.37 0.62
N SER A 132 -17.70 0.59 -0.26
CA SER A 132 -17.54 2.01 0.02
C SER A 132 -18.36 2.52 1.20
N GLU A 133 -19.54 1.94 1.47
CA GLU A 133 -20.41 2.34 2.57
C GLU A 133 -19.82 1.94 3.92
N LEU A 134 -19.33 0.69 4.02
CA LEU A 134 -18.64 0.22 5.22
C LEU A 134 -17.37 1.03 5.47
N TYR A 135 -16.58 1.31 4.43
CA TYR A 135 -15.38 2.12 4.55
C TYR A 135 -15.71 3.54 5.02
N SER A 136 -16.76 4.16 4.47
CA SER A 136 -17.25 5.48 4.89
C SER A 136 -17.68 5.48 6.36
N SER A 137 -18.43 4.48 6.79
CA SER A 137 -18.84 4.31 8.19
C SER A 137 -17.63 4.24 9.12
N ILE A 138 -16.61 3.45 8.78
CA ILE A 138 -15.40 3.32 9.58
C ILE A 138 -14.61 4.63 9.62
N MET A 139 -14.46 5.31 8.49
CA MET A 139 -13.78 6.62 8.43
C MET A 139 -14.46 7.64 9.35
N LYS A 140 -15.79 7.69 9.33
CA LYS A 140 -16.58 8.58 10.20
C LYS A 140 -16.40 8.23 11.68
N ASN A 141 -16.49 6.95 12.04
CA ASN A 141 -16.35 6.49 13.41
C ASN A 141 -14.95 6.74 13.99
N ASN A 142 -13.92 6.72 13.13
CA ASN A 142 -12.53 6.92 13.55
C ASN A 142 -12.12 8.40 13.68
N ARG A 143 -12.96 9.37 13.32
CA ARG A 143 -12.61 10.80 13.36
C ARG A 143 -12.04 11.25 14.70
N ARG A 144 -12.65 10.80 15.82
CA ARG A 144 -12.17 11.13 17.16
C ARG A 144 -10.81 10.53 17.46
N ILE A 145 -10.60 9.27 17.07
CA ILE A 145 -9.33 8.55 17.25
C ILE A 145 -8.24 9.22 16.40
N ASP A 146 -8.55 9.53 15.16
CA ASP A 146 -7.63 10.18 14.22
C ASP A 146 -7.24 11.60 14.67
N CYS A 147 -8.16 12.34 15.27
CA CYS A 147 -7.88 13.64 15.87
C CYS A 147 -6.86 13.52 17.01
N ILE A 148 -7.04 12.55 17.91
CA ILE A 148 -6.13 12.28 19.04
C ILE A 148 -4.76 11.80 18.54
N ALA A 149 -4.75 10.87 17.58
CA ALA A 149 -3.56 10.31 16.97
C ALA A 149 -2.81 11.32 16.08
N ARG A 150 -3.43 12.46 15.77
CA ARG A 150 -2.93 13.49 14.83
C ARG A 150 -2.66 12.94 13.42
N GLY A 151 -3.40 11.92 13.01
CA GLY A 151 -3.25 11.26 11.72
C GLY A 151 -4.33 10.24 11.46
N CYS A 152 -4.54 9.92 10.19
CA CYS A 152 -5.50 8.89 9.78
C CYS A 152 -4.98 7.51 10.19
N THR A 153 -5.77 6.77 10.99
CA THR A 153 -5.40 5.46 11.57
C THR A 153 -5.83 4.27 10.71
N VAL A 154 -6.45 4.53 9.56
CA VAL A 154 -6.89 3.51 8.60
C VAL A 154 -6.53 3.90 7.18
N GLY A 155 -6.15 2.92 6.37
CA GLY A 155 -5.90 3.13 4.95
C GLY A 155 -4.55 2.60 4.46
N PRO A 156 -4.34 2.55 3.13
CA PRO A 156 -3.20 1.90 2.49
C PRO A 156 -1.82 2.53 2.81
N HIS A 157 -1.78 3.70 3.43
CA HIS A 157 -0.53 4.31 3.91
C HIS A 157 0.04 3.62 5.15
N LEU A 158 -0.73 2.74 5.80
CA LEU A 158 -0.32 1.96 6.97
C LEU A 158 0.03 0.49 6.62
N SER A 159 -0.37 0.01 5.44
CA SER A 159 -0.05 -1.35 5.02
C SER A 159 1.45 -1.58 4.87
N ASP A 160 1.88 -2.82 5.01
CA ASP A 160 3.27 -3.23 4.86
C ASP A 160 3.40 -4.41 3.90
N LEU A 161 4.53 -4.47 3.17
CA LEU A 161 4.88 -5.60 2.33
C LEU A 161 5.83 -6.51 3.09
N SER A 162 5.50 -7.77 3.24
CA SER A 162 6.36 -8.78 3.83
C SER A 162 6.55 -9.97 2.89
N GLY A 163 7.65 -10.69 3.09
CA GLY A 163 7.95 -11.93 2.40
C GLY A 163 8.12 -13.07 3.41
N TYR A 164 7.70 -14.26 3.04
CA TYR A 164 7.79 -15.47 3.84
C TYR A 164 8.34 -16.59 3.00
N SER A 165 9.11 -17.45 3.63
CA SER A 165 9.47 -18.76 3.07
C SER A 165 8.31 -19.73 3.32
N LEU A 166 7.80 -20.36 2.28
CA LEU A 166 6.75 -21.38 2.41
C LEU A 166 7.26 -22.69 3.05
N ALA A 167 8.57 -22.94 3.01
CA ALA A 167 9.16 -24.17 3.55
C ALA A 167 9.14 -24.20 5.08
N ASN A 168 9.36 -23.07 5.74
CA ASN A 168 9.52 -22.99 7.19
C ASN A 168 8.70 -21.86 7.84
N ASN A 169 7.91 -21.13 7.05
CA ASN A 169 7.08 -20.01 7.47
C ASN A 169 7.85 -18.86 8.16
N LEU A 170 9.16 -18.76 7.89
CA LEU A 170 10.00 -17.70 8.42
C LEU A 170 9.88 -16.44 7.56
N ASN A 171 9.89 -15.28 8.22
CA ASN A 171 9.89 -13.99 7.51
C ASN A 171 11.25 -13.80 6.82
N VAL A 172 11.23 -13.26 5.60
CA VAL A 172 12.43 -13.03 4.77
C VAL A 172 13.48 -12.15 5.48
N ASN A 173 13.07 -11.27 6.39
CA ASN A 173 14.00 -10.45 7.17
C ASN A 173 14.84 -11.25 8.18
N GLN A 174 14.48 -12.52 8.44
CA GLN A 174 15.21 -13.43 9.34
C GLN A 174 16.27 -14.28 8.62
N PHE A 175 16.29 -14.23 7.28
CA PHE A 175 17.31 -14.91 6.52
C PHE A 175 18.62 -14.10 6.54
N SER A 176 19.72 -14.79 6.87
CA SER A 176 21.05 -14.20 6.75
C SER A 176 21.37 -13.90 5.29
N THR A 177 21.88 -12.72 5.03
CA THR A 177 22.53 -12.37 3.76
C THR A 177 23.95 -12.93 3.79
N GLY A 178 24.07 -14.23 3.86
CA GLY A 178 25.34 -14.92 3.77
C GLY A 178 25.71 -15.23 2.34
#